data_bc6d33156d528e2ffa982abce12cbe03
#
_entry.id   bc6d33156d528e2ffa982abce12cbe03
#
_cell.length_a   1.000
_cell.length_b   1.000
_cell.length_c   1.000
_cell.angle_alpha   90.00
_cell.angle_beta   90.00
_cell.angle_gamma   90.00
#
_symmetry.space_group_name_H-M   'P 1'
#
loop_
_entity.id
_entity.type
_entity.pdbx_description
1 polymer ?
#
loop_
_entity_poly.entity_id
_entity_poly.type
_entity_poly.pdbx_seq_one_letter_code
_entity_poly.pdbx_strand_id
1 'polypeptide(L)'
;MKYGRSTATTEENHLRNCKNDAMIALYLKLRAAAFVDFENVSTAATADYVSWRIEGGRQFANFYIQKKKIRILTLEPTKKYDLGENVPDTHLWTLNYQTDIYSENDIEEAKNIIHDSYDKLN
;
A
#
# COMPACT_ATOMS: atom_id res chain seq x y z
N MET A 1 -8.52 23.18 -14.02
CA MET A 1 -8.41 22.73 -13.96
C MET A 1 -8.20 22.21 -13.39
N LYS A 2 -8.12 22.01 -13.24
CA LYS A 2 -7.93 21.59 -12.74
C LYS A 2 -7.74 20.66 -12.48
N TYR A 3 -8.02 20.36 -12.49
CA TYR A 3 -7.79 19.43 -12.32
C TYR A 3 -6.90 18.76 -12.51
N GLY A 4 -7.00 18.77 -13.29
CA GLY A 4 -5.81 18.39 -13.97
C GLY A 4 -4.81 17.73 -13.11
N ARG A 5 -4.83 18.05 -11.96
CA ARG A 5 -3.90 17.51 -11.01
C ARG A 5 -4.02 16.02 -10.83
N SER A 6 -5.19 15.48 -11.04
CA SER A 6 -5.36 14.05 -10.84
C SER A 6 -4.53 13.25 -11.83
N THR A 7 -4.38 13.78 -13.04
CA THR A 7 -3.62 13.07 -14.05
C THR A 7 -2.13 13.10 -13.79
N ALA A 8 -1.68 14.03 -12.93
CA ALA A 8 -0.27 14.14 -12.61
C ALA A 8 0.11 13.35 -11.36
N THR A 9 -0.84 12.68 -10.74
CA THR A 9 -0.58 11.98 -9.50
C THR A 9 0.11 10.65 -9.77
N THR A 10 1.25 10.42 -9.15
CA THR A 10 2.05 9.21 -9.31
C THR A 10 2.60 8.81 -7.96
N GLU A 11 3.17 7.60 -7.92
CA GLU A 11 3.89 7.15 -6.75
C GLU A 11 4.98 8.15 -6.37
N GLU A 12 5.70 8.65 -7.36
CA GLU A 12 6.77 9.60 -7.12
C GLU A 12 6.24 10.88 -6.49
N ASN A 13 5.08 11.36 -6.94
CA ASN A 13 4.50 12.56 -6.37
C ASN A 13 4.13 12.38 -4.90
N HIS A 14 3.63 11.22 -4.55
CA HIS A 14 3.31 10.94 -3.15
C HIS A 14 4.57 10.95 -2.29
N LEU A 15 5.66 10.38 -2.80
CA LEU A 15 6.92 10.39 -2.06
C LEU A 15 7.44 11.80 -1.91
N ARG A 16 7.38 12.57 -2.99
CA ARG A 16 7.86 13.95 -2.96
C ARG A 16 7.07 14.80 -1.96
N ASN A 17 5.77 14.55 -1.87
CA ASN A 17 4.90 15.35 -1.01
C ASN A 17 4.89 14.90 0.44
N CYS A 18 5.43 13.73 0.72
CA CYS A 18 5.44 13.20 2.09
C CYS A 18 6.25 14.07 3.04
N LYS A 19 7.38 14.60 2.57
CA LYS A 19 8.22 15.52 3.34
C LYS A 19 8.73 14.93 4.64
N ASN A 20 8.87 13.62 4.70
CA ASN A 20 9.48 12.93 5.82
C ASN A 20 10.38 11.86 5.26
N ASP A 21 11.69 12.09 5.32
CA ASP A 21 12.65 11.18 4.69
C ASP A 21 12.60 9.78 5.27
N ALA A 22 12.31 9.67 6.56
CA ALA A 22 12.23 8.36 7.20
C ALA A 22 11.06 7.54 6.64
N MET A 23 9.92 8.18 6.43
CA MET A 23 8.76 7.49 5.87
C MET A 23 8.94 7.16 4.40
N ILE A 24 9.60 8.05 3.66
CA ILE A 24 9.94 7.77 2.27
C ILE A 24 10.85 6.55 2.19
N ALA A 25 11.89 6.52 3.02
CA ALA A 25 12.81 5.38 3.04
C ALA A 25 12.10 4.10 3.46
N LEU A 26 11.19 4.20 4.43
CA LEU A 26 10.44 3.04 4.89
C LEU A 26 9.58 2.46 3.76
N TYR A 27 8.88 3.33 3.04
CA TYR A 27 8.07 2.87 1.91
C TYR A 27 8.94 2.21 0.84
N LEU A 28 10.08 2.82 0.50
CA LEU A 28 10.93 2.27 -0.54
C LEU A 28 11.54 0.94 -0.14
N LYS A 29 11.86 0.76 1.15
CA LYS A 29 12.36 -0.53 1.63
C LYS A 29 11.27 -1.60 1.57
N LEU A 30 10.06 -1.26 1.96
CA LEU A 30 8.95 -2.19 1.87
C LEU A 30 8.69 -2.58 0.42
N ARG A 31 8.69 -1.60 -0.45
CA ARG A 31 8.46 -1.83 -1.88
C ARG A 31 9.51 -2.77 -2.45
N ALA A 32 10.77 -2.50 -2.16
CA ALA A 32 11.84 -3.35 -2.67
C ALA A 32 11.72 -4.77 -2.14
N ALA A 33 11.41 -4.92 -0.86
CA ALA A 33 11.29 -6.25 -0.27
C ALA A 33 10.11 -7.03 -0.85
N ALA A 34 9.00 -6.35 -1.11
CA ALA A 34 7.80 -7.03 -1.59
C ALA A 34 7.87 -7.35 -3.09
N PHE A 35 8.42 -6.44 -3.89
CA PHE A 35 8.36 -6.57 -5.34
C PHE A 35 9.20 -7.72 -5.88
N VAL A 36 10.20 -8.21 -5.14
CA VAL A 36 11.04 -9.30 -5.63
C VAL A 36 10.21 -10.57 -5.89
N ASP A 37 9.09 -10.71 -5.22
CA ASP A 37 8.27 -11.92 -5.33
C ASP A 37 7.05 -11.72 -6.22
N PHE A 38 6.88 -10.56 -6.80
CA PHE A 38 5.69 -10.28 -7.60
C PHE A 38 5.99 -10.39 -9.08
N GLU A 39 4.97 -10.80 -9.83
CA GLU A 39 4.99 -10.78 -11.29
C GLU A 39 3.81 -9.97 -11.75
N ASN A 40 4.01 -9.18 -12.79
CA ASN A 40 2.94 -8.44 -13.42
C ASN A 40 2.23 -7.46 -12.46
N VAL A 41 3.02 -6.81 -11.60
CA VAL A 41 2.50 -5.81 -10.69
C VAL A 41 2.91 -4.44 -11.19
N SER A 42 1.98 -3.52 -11.17
CA SER A 42 2.24 -2.14 -11.53
C SER A 42 1.73 -1.23 -10.41
N THR A 43 2.19 0.01 -10.43
CA THR A 43 1.73 0.99 -9.47
C THR A 43 0.88 2.04 -10.18
N ALA A 44 -0.08 2.57 -9.44
CA ALA A 44 -0.88 3.69 -9.89
C ALA A 44 -1.09 4.57 -8.68
N ALA A 45 -1.67 5.73 -8.88
CA ALA A 45 -1.89 6.61 -7.74
C ALA A 45 -3.12 7.46 -7.95
N THR A 46 -3.81 7.76 -6.86
CA THR A 46 -4.86 8.74 -6.83
C THR A 46 -4.35 9.92 -6.03
N ALA A 47 -5.20 10.91 -5.81
CA ALA A 47 -4.81 12.05 -4.97
C ALA A 47 -4.49 11.62 -3.55
N ASP A 48 -5.06 10.51 -3.09
CA ASP A 48 -4.98 10.12 -1.69
C ASP A 48 -4.01 8.99 -1.39
N TYR A 49 -3.75 8.11 -2.37
CA TYR A 49 -2.94 6.93 -2.07
C TYR A 49 -2.23 6.39 -3.31
N VAL A 50 -1.21 5.57 -3.06
CA VAL A 50 -0.53 4.78 -4.09
C VAL A 50 -1.17 3.40 -4.08
N SER A 51 -1.43 2.85 -5.25
CA SER A 51 -2.07 1.55 -5.40
C SER A 51 -1.12 0.58 -6.09
N TRP A 52 -0.98 -0.62 -5.55
CA TRP A 52 -0.26 -1.71 -6.22
C TRP A 52 -1.31 -2.62 -6.82
N ARG A 53 -1.15 -2.91 -8.12
CA ARG A 53 -2.17 -3.61 -8.90
C ARG A 53 -1.59 -4.77 -9.66
N ILE A 54 -2.36 -5.84 -9.75
CA ILE A 54 -2.05 -6.94 -10.65
C ILE A 54 -2.42 -6.49 -12.06
N GLU A 55 -1.72 -7.01 -13.03
CA GLU A 55 -2.04 -6.74 -14.43
C GLU A 55 -3.52 -7.02 -14.66
N GLY A 56 -4.19 -6.08 -15.31
CA GLY A 56 -5.64 -6.16 -15.46
C GLY A 56 -6.35 -5.17 -14.55
N GLY A 57 -5.61 -4.52 -13.65
CA GLY A 57 -6.14 -3.40 -12.90
C GLY A 57 -6.67 -3.69 -11.51
N ARG A 58 -6.63 -4.94 -11.06
CA ARG A 58 -7.13 -5.26 -9.72
C ARG A 58 -6.10 -4.86 -8.69
N GLN A 59 -6.50 -4.02 -7.74
CA GLN A 59 -5.60 -3.56 -6.69
C GLN A 59 -5.62 -4.55 -5.52
N PHE A 60 -4.44 -4.79 -4.94
CA PHE A 60 -4.33 -5.65 -3.78
C PHE A 60 -3.72 -4.94 -2.58
N ALA A 61 -3.20 -3.73 -2.78
CA ALA A 61 -2.65 -2.95 -1.67
C ALA A 61 -2.71 -1.47 -2.02
N ASN A 62 -3.18 -0.66 -1.08
CA ASN A 62 -3.20 0.79 -1.19
C ASN A 62 -2.40 1.38 -0.05
N PHE A 63 -1.58 2.38 -0.35
CA PHE A 63 -0.63 2.95 0.60
C PHE A 63 -0.89 4.44 0.80
N TYR A 64 -1.17 4.82 2.03
CA TYR A 64 -1.29 6.22 2.43
C TYR A 64 0.00 6.58 3.12
N ILE A 65 0.88 7.29 2.41
CA ILE A 65 2.21 7.62 2.93
C ILE A 65 2.09 8.93 3.69
N GLN A 66 2.04 8.82 5.00
CA GLN A 66 1.82 9.96 5.87
C GLN A 66 3.13 10.37 6.54
N LYS A 67 3.09 11.45 7.31
CA LYS A 67 4.30 11.96 7.94
C LYS A 67 4.79 11.09 9.07
N LYS A 68 3.89 10.39 9.77
CA LYS A 68 4.25 9.64 10.96
C LYS A 68 4.14 8.15 10.78
N LYS A 69 3.50 7.70 9.72
CA LYS A 69 3.29 6.28 9.48
C LYS A 69 2.90 6.07 8.03
N ILE A 70 2.94 4.81 7.63
CA ILE A 70 2.38 4.41 6.35
C ILE A 70 1.18 3.52 6.65
N ARG A 71 0.01 3.90 6.16
CA ARG A 71 -1.19 3.10 6.33
C ARG A 71 -1.41 2.27 5.07
N ILE A 72 -1.59 0.99 5.26
CA ILE A 72 -1.71 0.04 4.17
C ILE A 72 -3.08 -0.62 4.24
N LEU A 73 -3.81 -0.60 3.13
CA LEU A 73 -5.08 -1.34 3.04
C LEU A 73 -4.88 -2.51 2.09
N THR A 74 -5.31 -3.69 2.52
CA THR A 74 -5.19 -4.92 1.74
C THR A 74 -6.47 -5.72 1.89
N LEU A 75 -6.52 -6.85 1.19
CA LEU A 75 -7.53 -7.85 1.46
C LEU A 75 -7.24 -8.48 2.82
N GLU A 76 -8.28 -9.00 3.45
CA GLU A 76 -8.12 -9.65 4.74
C GLU A 76 -7.21 -10.87 4.59
N PRO A 77 -6.17 -11.00 5.44
CA PRO A 77 -5.25 -12.13 5.32
C PRO A 77 -5.90 -13.44 5.71
N THR A 78 -5.33 -14.53 5.19
CA THR A 78 -5.79 -15.87 5.57
C THR A 78 -5.25 -16.29 6.92
N LYS A 79 -4.12 -15.72 7.32
CA LYS A 79 -3.52 -15.97 8.63
C LYS A 79 -3.76 -14.78 9.53
N LYS A 80 -3.55 -15.01 10.82
CA LYS A 80 -3.61 -13.93 11.78
C LYS A 80 -2.24 -13.30 11.93
N TYR A 81 -2.21 -11.97 11.91
CA TYR A 81 -0.96 -11.21 12.07
C TYR A 81 -1.09 -10.30 13.27
N ASP A 82 0.06 -9.96 13.87
CA ASP A 82 0.08 -9.03 14.99
C ASP A 82 -0.21 -7.60 14.53
N LEU A 83 0.29 -7.26 13.35
CA LEU A 83 -0.01 -5.95 12.76
C LEU A 83 -1.33 -6.01 12.04
N GLY A 84 -2.04 -4.90 12.09
CA GLY A 84 -3.23 -4.75 11.27
C GLY A 84 -4.49 -5.26 11.94
N GLU A 85 -5.59 -4.88 11.36
CA GLU A 85 -6.90 -5.24 11.87
C GLU A 85 -7.93 -4.99 10.78
N ASN A 86 -9.07 -5.65 10.91
CA ASN A 86 -10.16 -5.41 9.97
C ASN A 86 -10.72 -4.01 10.17
N VAL A 87 -10.96 -3.33 9.06
CA VAL A 87 -11.58 -2.02 9.09
C VAL A 87 -13.09 -2.22 9.12
N PRO A 88 -13.82 -1.45 9.95
CA PRO A 88 -15.27 -1.56 9.96
C PRO A 88 -15.80 -1.40 8.55
N ASP A 89 -16.72 -2.26 8.19
CA ASP A 89 -17.24 -2.29 6.84
C ASP A 89 -18.26 -1.18 6.64
N THR A 90 -17.78 -0.04 6.24
CA THR A 90 -18.65 1.07 5.89
C THR A 90 -18.67 1.30 4.40
N HIS A 91 -17.95 0.46 3.65
CA HIS A 91 -17.81 0.64 2.21
C HIS A 91 -17.92 -0.69 1.50
N LEU A 92 -18.09 -0.59 0.22
CA LEU A 92 -18.15 -1.78 -0.63
C LEU A 92 -16.77 -2.20 -1.11
N TRP A 93 -15.72 -1.66 -0.52
CA TRP A 93 -14.35 -1.95 -0.94
C TRP A 93 -13.95 -3.33 -0.49
N THR A 94 -13.16 -3.97 -1.33
CA THR A 94 -12.62 -5.28 -0.98
C THR A 94 -11.41 -5.18 -0.07
N LEU A 95 -10.75 -4.02 -0.04
CA LEU A 95 -9.56 -3.83 0.80
C LEU A 95 -9.99 -3.40 2.17
N ASN A 96 -10.23 -4.36 3.04
CA ASN A 96 -10.82 -4.12 4.34
C ASN A 96 -9.93 -4.49 5.52
N TYR A 97 -8.63 -4.65 5.28
CA TYR A 97 -7.67 -4.92 6.35
C TYR A 97 -6.65 -3.80 6.34
N GLN A 98 -6.47 -3.17 7.50
CA GLN A 98 -5.62 -1.98 7.64
C GLN A 98 -4.40 -2.29 8.46
N THR A 99 -3.22 -1.97 7.95
CA THR A 99 -1.96 -2.15 8.65
C THR A 99 -1.23 -0.81 8.68
N ASP A 100 -0.88 -0.34 9.85
CA ASP A 100 -0.08 0.88 10.00
C ASP A 100 1.34 0.48 10.38
N ILE A 101 2.32 0.99 9.63
CA ILE A 101 3.72 0.70 9.94
C ILE A 101 4.44 2.00 10.27
N TYR A 102 5.41 1.89 11.19
CA TYR A 102 6.10 3.05 11.74
C TYR A 102 7.61 2.96 11.58
N SER A 103 8.16 1.78 11.41
CA SER A 103 9.61 1.59 11.36
C SER A 103 9.96 0.33 10.59
N GLU A 104 11.26 0.13 10.37
CA GLU A 104 11.74 -1.03 9.64
C GLU A 104 11.39 -2.35 10.32
N ASN A 105 11.18 -2.32 11.63
CA ASN A 105 10.78 -3.53 12.36
C ASN A 105 9.45 -4.07 11.88
N ASP A 106 8.63 -3.24 11.25
CA ASP A 106 7.32 -3.63 10.78
C ASP A 106 7.33 -4.20 9.36
N ILE A 107 8.45 -4.10 8.66
CA ILE A 107 8.49 -4.42 7.23
C ILE A 107 8.20 -5.89 6.95
N GLU A 108 8.79 -6.79 7.73
CA GLU A 108 8.64 -8.21 7.44
C GLU A 108 7.19 -8.65 7.53
N GLU A 109 6.51 -8.27 8.58
CA GLU A 109 5.11 -8.68 8.73
C GLU A 109 4.22 -7.96 7.73
N ALA A 110 4.46 -6.69 7.47
CA ALA A 110 3.70 -5.95 6.45
C ALA A 110 3.86 -6.59 5.08
N LYS A 111 5.08 -6.99 4.75
CA LYS A 111 5.35 -7.67 3.49
C LYS A 111 4.52 -8.94 3.38
N ASN A 112 4.47 -9.72 4.45
CA ASN A 112 3.71 -10.97 4.45
C ASN A 112 2.22 -10.73 4.28
N ILE A 113 1.70 -9.68 4.90
CA ILE A 113 0.29 -9.32 4.75
C ILE A 113 0.00 -8.92 3.30
N ILE A 114 0.90 -8.16 2.69
CA ILE A 114 0.74 -7.74 1.30
C ILE A 114 0.81 -8.95 0.36
N HIS A 115 1.74 -9.87 0.60
CA HIS A 115 1.85 -11.09 -0.21
C HIS A 115 0.59 -11.93 -0.12
N ASP A 116 0.01 -12.04 1.08
CA ASP A 116 -1.23 -12.77 1.27
C ASP A 116 -2.34 -12.15 0.41
N SER A 117 -2.41 -10.82 0.39
CA SER A 117 -3.39 -10.13 -0.41
C SER A 117 -3.18 -10.37 -1.91
N TYR A 118 -1.92 -10.33 -2.34
CA TYR A 118 -1.56 -10.60 -3.74
C TYR A 118 -1.99 -12.02 -4.13
N ASP A 119 -1.70 -12.98 -3.27
CA ASP A 119 -2.01 -14.39 -3.57
C ASP A 119 -3.51 -14.62 -3.71
N LYS A 120 -4.32 -13.89 -2.99
CA LYS A 120 -5.77 -14.04 -3.08
C LYS A 120 -6.32 -13.64 -4.44
N LEU A 121 -5.65 -12.74 -5.13
CA LEU A 121 -6.10 -12.29 -6.44
C LEU A 121 -5.44 -13.06 -7.58
N ASN A 122 -4.46 -13.85 -7.26
CA ASN A 122 -3.66 -14.50 -8.30
C ASN A 122 -4.12 -15.94 -8.60
#